data_7912b2aa4750f09559f06901887d1d42
#
_entry.id   7912b2aa4750f09559f06901887d1d42
#
_cell.length_a   1.000
_cell.length_b   1.000
_cell.length_c   1.000
_cell.angle_alpha   90.00
_cell.angle_beta   90.00
_cell.angle_gamma   90.00
#
_symmetry.space_group_name_H-M   'P 1'
#
loop_
_entity.id
_entity.type
_entity.pdbx_description
1 polymer ?
#
loop_
_entity_poly.entity_id
_entity_poly.type
_entity_poly.pdbx_seq_one_letter_code
_entity_poly.pdbx_strand_id
1 'polypeptide(L)'
;MVMGTNDKSKVMEEIRVVKSGTPTSRDRLSVDYHWLREQFADAEVQYISRYEEFDKFIKTQTLCNWLNDRGIGIGNRFDEQARKFICGYIALGEDTTECLAEAADHLITSRLFRSLKNRYDLTADNLEDFRKKYNKLFSEAFKKQEPVEGNKLLNAEILKK
;
A
#
# COMPACT_ATOMS: atom_id res chain seq x y z
N MET A 1 5.01 -23.19 -7.37
CA MET A 1 6.45 -22.89 -7.55
C MET A 1 6.83 -21.73 -6.64
N VAL A 2 7.87 -21.88 -5.87
CA VAL A 2 8.37 -20.81 -5.01
C VAL A 2 9.35 -19.95 -5.80
N MET A 3 9.24 -18.62 -5.68
CA MET A 3 10.15 -17.69 -6.34
C MET A 3 11.57 -17.87 -5.79
N GLY A 4 12.52 -18.20 -6.65
CA GLY A 4 13.92 -18.34 -6.27
C GLY A 4 14.55 -16.98 -5.94
N THR A 5 15.58 -16.98 -5.07
CA THR A 5 16.27 -15.75 -4.66
C THR A 5 16.86 -14.99 -5.85
N ASN A 6 17.44 -15.70 -6.81
CA ASN A 6 18.05 -15.08 -7.99
C ASN A 6 17.01 -14.43 -8.90
N ASP A 7 15.86 -15.09 -9.09
CA ASP A 7 14.78 -14.57 -9.92
C ASP A 7 14.17 -13.33 -9.27
N LYS A 8 13.99 -13.34 -7.96
CA LYS A 8 13.50 -12.21 -7.19
C LYS A 8 14.43 -11.00 -7.32
N SER A 9 15.73 -11.21 -7.18
CA SER A 9 16.75 -10.17 -7.32
C SER A 9 16.73 -9.54 -8.71
N LYS A 10 16.57 -10.36 -9.74
CA LYS A 10 16.51 -9.91 -11.14
C LYS A 10 15.29 -9.01 -11.37
N VAL A 11 14.12 -9.42 -10.89
CA VAL A 11 12.88 -8.63 -11.02
C VAL A 11 13.03 -7.31 -10.27
N MET A 12 13.57 -7.33 -9.05
CA MET A 12 13.80 -6.12 -8.25
C MET A 12 14.74 -5.14 -8.96
N GLU A 13 15.79 -5.63 -9.57
CA GLU A 13 16.74 -4.80 -10.29
C GLU A 13 16.08 -4.11 -11.48
N GLU A 14 15.31 -4.83 -12.29
CA GLU A 14 14.58 -4.27 -13.42
C GLU A 14 13.58 -3.18 -12.96
N ILE A 15 12.86 -3.41 -11.89
CA ILE A 15 11.92 -2.44 -11.33
C ILE A 15 12.65 -1.19 -10.83
N ARG A 16 13.80 -1.34 -10.17
CA ARG A 16 14.61 -0.22 -9.70
C ARG A 16 15.09 0.66 -10.85
N VAL A 17 15.53 0.05 -11.94
CA VAL A 17 15.96 0.77 -13.14
C VAL A 17 14.81 1.62 -13.69
N VAL A 18 13.61 1.06 -13.79
CA VAL A 18 12.41 1.80 -14.23
C VAL A 18 12.11 2.97 -13.30
N LYS A 19 12.16 2.76 -11.98
CA LYS A 19 11.88 3.81 -10.99
C LYS A 19 12.90 4.94 -11.00
N SER A 20 14.15 4.64 -11.26
CA SER A 20 15.22 5.64 -11.30
C SER A 20 15.16 6.55 -12.52
N GLY A 21 14.32 6.21 -13.51
CA GLY A 21 14.25 6.95 -14.77
C GLY A 21 15.47 6.78 -15.65
N THR A 22 16.32 5.82 -15.36
CA THR A 22 17.50 5.51 -16.17
C THR A 22 17.06 5.00 -17.54
N PRO A 23 17.59 5.54 -18.66
CA PRO A 23 17.26 5.04 -19.97
C PRO A 23 17.62 3.56 -20.10
N THR A 24 16.64 2.75 -20.43
CA THR A 24 16.83 1.32 -20.66
C THR A 24 16.36 0.95 -22.04
N SER A 25 16.99 -0.05 -22.66
CA SER A 25 16.50 -0.60 -23.90
C SER A 25 15.15 -1.30 -23.64
N ARG A 26 14.30 -1.35 -24.64
CA ARG A 26 13.03 -2.09 -24.55
C ARG A 26 13.26 -3.56 -24.20
N ASP A 27 14.39 -4.12 -24.64
CA ASP A 27 14.76 -5.52 -24.38
C ASP A 27 14.97 -5.78 -22.87
N ARG A 28 15.48 -4.80 -22.13
CA ARG A 28 15.63 -4.89 -20.68
C ARG A 28 14.31 -4.89 -19.93
N LEU A 29 13.30 -4.25 -20.49
CA LEU A 29 11.98 -4.13 -19.90
C LEU A 29 11.04 -5.26 -20.32
N SER A 30 11.43 -6.06 -21.31
CA SER A 30 10.64 -7.19 -21.77
C SER A 30 10.78 -8.38 -20.82
N VAL A 31 10.16 -8.28 -19.66
CA VAL A 31 9.96 -9.42 -18.78
C VAL A 31 8.80 -10.21 -19.36
N ASP A 32 8.93 -11.55 -19.45
CA ASP A 32 7.84 -12.40 -19.89
C ASP A 32 6.62 -12.16 -18.99
N TYR A 33 5.53 -11.68 -19.59
CA TYR A 33 4.30 -11.37 -18.85
C TYR A 33 3.72 -12.60 -18.15
N HIS A 34 3.79 -13.77 -18.79
CA HIS A 34 3.30 -15.00 -18.18
C HIS A 34 4.13 -15.41 -16.96
N TRP A 35 5.44 -15.29 -17.06
CA TRP A 35 6.34 -15.58 -15.95
C TRP A 35 6.06 -14.64 -14.77
N LEU A 36 5.96 -13.34 -15.03
CA LEU A 36 5.69 -12.33 -14.01
C LEU A 36 4.34 -12.58 -13.33
N ARG A 37 3.33 -12.88 -14.12
CA ARG A 37 1.99 -13.19 -13.62
C ARG A 37 1.99 -14.42 -12.72
N GLU A 38 2.72 -15.46 -13.09
CA GLU A 38 2.88 -16.67 -12.26
C GLU A 38 3.59 -16.36 -10.95
N GLN A 39 4.64 -15.53 -10.99
CA GLN A 39 5.34 -15.12 -9.79
C GLN A 39 4.44 -14.34 -8.83
N PHE A 40 3.59 -13.47 -9.33
CA PHE A 40 2.64 -12.75 -8.48
C PHE A 40 1.54 -13.65 -7.93
N ALA A 41 1.08 -14.63 -8.69
CA ALA A 41 0.12 -15.62 -8.21
C ALA A 41 0.72 -16.47 -7.09
N ASP A 42 1.95 -16.91 -7.23
CA ASP A 42 2.68 -17.64 -6.18
C ASP A 42 2.87 -16.76 -4.93
N ALA A 43 3.16 -15.47 -5.12
CA ALA A 43 3.30 -14.52 -4.04
C ALA A 43 2.01 -14.36 -3.24
N GLU A 44 0.85 -14.34 -3.90
CA GLU A 44 -0.44 -14.28 -3.22
C GLU A 44 -0.64 -15.50 -2.30
N VAL A 45 -0.29 -16.68 -2.76
CA VAL A 45 -0.39 -17.91 -1.98
C VAL A 45 0.59 -17.88 -0.79
N GLN A 46 1.83 -17.48 -1.05
CA GLN A 46 2.89 -17.53 -0.05
C GLN A 46 2.73 -16.48 1.05
N TYR A 47 2.25 -15.29 0.69
CA TYR A 47 2.20 -14.15 1.61
C TYR A 47 0.78 -13.72 1.98
N ILE A 48 -0.20 -14.58 1.82
CA ILE A 48 -1.60 -14.28 2.13
C ILE A 48 -1.79 -13.84 3.59
N SER A 49 -1.01 -14.38 4.51
CA SER A 49 -1.07 -14.00 5.92
C SER A 49 -0.72 -12.53 6.14
N ARG A 50 0.18 -11.97 5.34
CA ARG A 50 0.52 -10.54 5.39
C ARG A 50 -0.62 -9.68 4.88
N TYR A 51 -1.29 -10.12 3.82
CA TYR A 51 -2.49 -9.45 3.36
C TYR A 51 -3.60 -9.48 4.43
N GLU A 52 -3.76 -10.59 5.13
CA GLU A 52 -4.75 -10.71 6.19
C GLU A 52 -4.49 -9.72 7.34
N GLU A 53 -3.23 -9.48 7.70
CA GLU A 53 -2.85 -8.45 8.67
C GLU A 53 -3.27 -7.06 8.18
N PHE A 54 -3.02 -6.76 6.91
CA PHE A 54 -3.45 -5.51 6.28
C PHE A 54 -4.97 -5.38 6.26
N ASP A 55 -5.67 -6.44 5.85
CA ASP A 55 -7.12 -6.46 5.76
C ASP A 55 -7.77 -6.22 7.13
N LYS A 56 -7.24 -6.84 8.16
CA LYS A 56 -7.70 -6.64 9.54
C LYS A 56 -7.54 -5.18 9.96
N PHE A 57 -6.45 -4.54 9.59
CA PHE A 57 -6.21 -3.13 9.88
C PHE A 57 -7.21 -2.23 9.15
N ILE A 58 -7.32 -2.38 7.83
CA ILE A 58 -8.16 -1.51 7.02
C ILE A 58 -9.66 -1.70 7.31
N LYS A 59 -10.06 -2.86 7.80
CA LYS A 59 -11.44 -3.17 8.20
C LYS A 59 -11.74 -2.80 9.65
N THR A 60 -10.83 -2.15 10.35
CA THR A 60 -11.09 -1.60 11.68
C THR A 60 -12.32 -0.69 11.61
N GLN A 61 -13.28 -0.90 12.49
CA GLN A 61 -14.56 -0.20 12.46
C GLN A 61 -14.41 1.32 12.43
N THR A 62 -13.54 1.85 13.28
CA THR A 62 -13.28 3.30 13.36
C THR A 62 -12.82 3.85 12.01
N LEU A 63 -11.87 3.16 11.37
CA LEU A 63 -11.31 3.59 10.08
C LEU A 63 -12.33 3.46 8.95
N CYS A 64 -13.02 2.31 8.86
CA CYS A 64 -14.05 2.07 7.86
C CYS A 64 -15.18 3.07 7.96
N ASN A 65 -15.69 3.32 9.17
CA ASN A 65 -16.79 4.24 9.38
C ASN A 65 -16.41 5.67 8.98
N TRP A 66 -15.22 6.10 9.36
CA TRP A 66 -14.75 7.44 9.00
C TRP A 66 -14.67 7.61 7.48
N LEU A 67 -14.11 6.62 6.78
CA LEU A 67 -13.98 6.64 5.32
C LEU A 67 -15.36 6.57 4.64
N ASN A 68 -16.23 5.68 5.10
CA ASN A 68 -17.58 5.53 4.55
C ASN A 68 -18.41 6.82 4.69
N ASP A 69 -18.28 7.50 5.82
CA ASP A 69 -18.97 8.78 6.05
C ASP A 69 -18.55 9.86 5.04
N ARG A 70 -17.39 9.70 4.42
CA ARG A 70 -16.89 10.60 3.38
C ARG A 70 -17.08 10.04 1.96
N GLY A 71 -17.83 8.95 1.84
CA GLY A 71 -18.09 8.33 0.54
C GLY A 71 -16.93 7.50 -0.01
N ILE A 72 -15.96 7.16 0.85
CA ILE A 72 -14.82 6.33 0.45
C ILE A 72 -15.09 4.90 0.93
N GLY A 73 -15.57 4.06 0.02
CA GLY A 73 -15.89 2.67 0.32
C GLY A 73 -14.72 1.72 0.08
N ILE A 74 -14.67 0.68 0.91
CA ILE A 74 -13.71 -0.41 0.77
C ILE A 74 -14.51 -1.64 0.34
N GLY A 75 -14.54 -1.90 -0.96
CA GLY A 75 -15.32 -3.00 -1.54
C GLY A 75 -14.44 -4.13 -2.05
N ASN A 76 -15.07 -5.11 -2.68
CA ASN A 76 -14.41 -6.30 -3.20
C ASN A 76 -13.29 -6.00 -4.20
N ARG A 77 -13.51 -5.00 -5.05
CA ARG A 77 -12.50 -4.59 -6.04
C ARG A 77 -11.24 -4.07 -5.37
N PHE A 78 -11.40 -3.26 -4.32
CA PHE A 78 -10.28 -2.80 -3.52
C PHE A 78 -9.57 -3.97 -2.86
N ASP A 79 -10.31 -4.92 -2.28
CA ASP A 79 -9.74 -6.08 -1.60
C ASP A 79 -8.89 -6.93 -2.55
N GLU A 80 -9.36 -7.16 -3.78
CA GLU A 80 -8.59 -7.89 -4.79
C GLU A 80 -7.30 -7.19 -5.18
N GLN A 81 -7.39 -5.89 -5.42
CA GLN A 81 -6.23 -5.08 -5.79
C GLN A 81 -5.23 -5.00 -4.63
N ALA A 82 -5.73 -4.85 -3.41
CA ALA A 82 -4.91 -4.79 -2.20
C ALA A 82 -4.16 -6.11 -1.97
N ARG A 83 -4.85 -7.24 -2.12
CA ARG A 83 -4.23 -8.55 -1.97
C ARG A 83 -3.05 -8.73 -2.93
N LYS A 84 -3.26 -8.43 -4.19
CA LYS A 84 -2.22 -8.52 -5.22
C LYS A 84 -1.05 -7.56 -4.93
N PHE A 85 -1.36 -6.34 -4.56
CA PHE A 85 -0.34 -5.33 -4.28
C PHE A 85 0.49 -5.69 -3.05
N ILE A 86 -0.15 -6.00 -1.93
CA ILE A 86 0.54 -6.31 -0.66
C ILE A 86 1.42 -7.55 -0.83
N CYS A 87 0.85 -8.63 -1.34
CA CYS A 87 1.61 -9.88 -1.52
C CYS A 87 2.77 -9.70 -2.50
N GLY A 88 2.56 -8.99 -3.60
CA GLY A 88 3.61 -8.69 -4.56
C GLY A 88 4.70 -7.80 -3.98
N TYR A 89 4.33 -6.79 -3.21
CA TYR A 89 5.28 -5.88 -2.55
C TYR A 89 6.19 -6.64 -1.57
N ILE A 90 5.60 -7.51 -0.74
CA ILE A 90 6.34 -8.36 0.20
C ILE A 90 7.26 -9.33 -0.56
N ALA A 91 6.79 -9.93 -1.64
CA ALA A 91 7.58 -10.87 -2.45
C ALA A 91 8.80 -10.20 -3.08
N LEU A 92 8.65 -8.96 -3.52
CA LEU A 92 9.74 -8.20 -4.13
C LEU A 92 10.65 -7.52 -3.10
N GLY A 93 10.15 -7.31 -1.89
CA GLY A 93 10.91 -6.75 -0.78
C GLY A 93 11.33 -7.81 0.22
N GLU A 94 11.00 -7.58 1.47
CA GLU A 94 11.29 -8.49 2.58
C GLU A 94 9.99 -8.87 3.31
N ASP A 95 9.94 -10.10 3.83
CA ASP A 95 8.80 -10.55 4.63
C ASP A 95 8.94 -10.04 6.07
N THR A 96 8.78 -8.74 6.24
CA THR A 96 8.89 -8.07 7.54
C THR A 96 7.67 -7.17 7.78
N THR A 97 7.43 -6.86 9.05
CA THR A 97 6.37 -5.91 9.40
C THR A 97 6.66 -4.51 8.85
N GLU A 98 7.92 -4.11 8.79
CA GLU A 98 8.32 -2.83 8.21
C GLU A 98 7.95 -2.75 6.73
N CYS A 99 8.23 -3.79 5.97
CA CYS A 99 7.88 -3.85 4.55
C CYS A 99 6.35 -3.84 4.36
N LEU A 100 5.62 -4.56 5.20
CA LEU A 100 4.16 -4.56 5.20
C LEU A 100 3.60 -3.17 5.51
N ALA A 101 4.15 -2.49 6.51
CA ALA A 101 3.73 -1.14 6.87
C ALA A 101 3.96 -0.15 5.72
N GLU A 102 5.10 -0.24 5.07
CA GLU A 102 5.44 0.58 3.91
C GLU A 102 4.47 0.36 2.75
N ALA A 103 4.16 -0.89 2.45
CA ALA A 103 3.19 -1.26 1.42
C ALA A 103 1.78 -0.75 1.77
N ALA A 104 1.36 -0.93 3.02
CA ALA A 104 0.05 -0.48 3.49
C ALA A 104 -0.08 1.04 3.41
N ASP A 105 0.93 1.77 3.85
CA ASP A 105 0.95 3.23 3.80
C ASP A 105 0.83 3.73 2.35
N HIS A 106 1.61 3.17 1.45
CA HIS A 106 1.57 3.54 0.04
C HIS A 106 0.19 3.26 -0.58
N LEU A 107 -0.35 2.08 -0.35
CA LEU A 107 -1.64 1.66 -0.93
C LEU A 107 -2.79 2.52 -0.41
N ILE A 108 -2.87 2.71 0.89
CA ILE A 108 -3.94 3.49 1.53
C ILE A 108 -3.88 4.94 1.06
N THR A 109 -2.68 5.52 1.03
CA THR A 109 -2.49 6.91 0.61
C THR A 109 -2.88 7.10 -0.86
N SER A 110 -2.41 6.25 -1.74
CA SER A 110 -2.65 6.38 -3.18
C SER A 110 -4.07 6.01 -3.60
N ARG A 111 -4.73 5.10 -2.89
CA ARG A 111 -6.06 4.60 -3.29
C ARG A 111 -7.21 5.21 -2.50
N LEU A 112 -7.01 5.48 -1.22
CA LEU A 112 -8.09 5.97 -0.35
C LEU A 112 -7.93 7.44 -0.01
N PHE A 113 -6.77 7.86 0.47
CA PHE A 113 -6.55 9.24 0.93
C PHE A 113 -6.49 10.24 -0.21
N ARG A 114 -6.21 9.78 -1.41
CA ARG A 114 -6.26 10.65 -2.60
C ARG A 114 -7.62 11.31 -2.76
N SER A 115 -8.69 10.62 -2.38
CA SER A 115 -10.06 11.14 -2.41
C SER A 115 -10.32 12.23 -1.37
N LEU A 116 -9.42 12.43 -0.41
CA LEU A 116 -9.52 13.49 0.59
C LEU A 116 -8.98 14.83 0.12
N LYS A 117 -8.28 14.86 -1.02
CA LYS A 117 -7.70 16.08 -1.54
C LYS A 117 -8.77 17.09 -1.96
N ASN A 118 -8.57 18.34 -1.54
CA ASN A 118 -9.40 19.47 -1.96
C ASN A 118 -10.89 19.32 -1.60
N ARG A 119 -11.20 18.63 -0.51
CA ARG A 119 -12.59 18.48 -0.08
C ARG A 119 -13.02 19.65 0.81
N TYR A 120 -14.14 20.24 0.45
CA TYR A 120 -14.72 21.38 1.19
C TYR A 120 -15.50 20.96 2.42
N ASP A 121 -15.94 19.70 2.49
CA ASP A 121 -16.68 19.15 3.62
C ASP A 121 -15.82 18.77 4.82
N LEU A 122 -14.50 18.86 4.67
CA LEU A 122 -13.55 18.54 5.74
C LEU A 122 -12.87 19.80 6.25
N THR A 123 -12.88 19.98 7.57
CA THR A 123 -12.16 21.07 8.23
C THR A 123 -10.75 20.62 8.62
N ALA A 124 -9.88 21.58 8.95
CA ALA A 124 -8.55 21.27 9.47
C ALA A 124 -8.64 20.41 10.74
N ASP A 125 -9.59 20.70 11.62
CA ASP A 125 -9.78 19.96 12.86
C ASP A 125 -10.24 18.52 12.60
N ASN A 126 -11.13 18.31 11.64
CA ASN A 126 -11.55 16.95 11.25
C ASN A 126 -10.38 16.11 10.76
N LEU A 127 -9.54 16.68 9.90
CA LEU A 127 -8.38 16.00 9.36
C LEU A 127 -7.32 15.74 10.43
N GLU A 128 -7.10 16.69 11.33
CA GLU A 128 -6.15 16.55 12.44
C GLU A 128 -6.58 15.42 13.40
N ASP A 129 -7.86 15.39 13.77
CA ASP A 129 -8.40 14.34 14.61
C ASP A 129 -8.29 12.97 13.95
N PHE A 130 -8.61 12.89 12.65
CA PHE A 130 -8.46 11.65 11.89
C PHE A 130 -7.00 11.23 11.81
N ARG A 131 -6.09 12.17 11.54
CA ARG A 131 -4.66 11.88 11.47
C ARG A 131 -4.15 11.24 12.76
N LYS A 132 -4.53 11.78 13.90
CA LYS A 132 -4.14 11.23 15.21
C LYS A 132 -4.66 9.81 15.42
N LYS A 133 -5.92 9.59 15.11
CA LYS A 133 -6.55 8.25 15.23
C LYS A 133 -5.90 7.24 14.28
N TYR A 134 -5.67 7.66 13.06
CA TYR A 134 -5.05 6.83 12.03
C TYR A 134 -3.62 6.43 12.42
N ASN A 135 -2.82 7.38 12.89
CA ASN A 135 -1.46 7.10 13.34
C ASN A 135 -1.43 6.12 14.51
N LYS A 136 -2.35 6.26 15.44
CA LYS A 136 -2.45 5.35 16.58
C LYS A 136 -2.79 3.93 16.13
N LEU A 137 -3.81 3.79 15.28
CA LEU A 137 -4.23 2.49 14.74
C LEU A 137 -3.12 1.84 13.91
N PHE A 138 -2.45 2.63 13.09
CA PHE A 138 -1.36 2.17 12.24
C PHE A 138 -0.18 1.67 13.07
N SER A 139 0.22 2.44 14.07
CA SER A 139 1.30 2.07 14.97
C SER A 139 0.99 0.80 15.77
N GLU A 140 -0.23 0.63 16.22
CA GLU A 140 -0.67 -0.57 16.93
C GLU A 140 -0.67 -1.81 16.02
N ALA A 141 -1.11 -1.64 14.77
CA ALA A 141 -1.20 -2.75 13.81
C ALA A 141 0.16 -3.18 13.27
N PHE A 142 1.09 -2.24 13.09
CA PHE A 142 2.37 -2.47 12.42
C PHE A 142 3.59 -2.20 13.31
N LYS A 143 3.52 -2.59 14.57
CA LYS A 143 4.65 -2.57 15.53
C LYS A 143 5.39 -1.22 15.56
N LYS A 144 4.68 -0.16 15.90
CA LYS A 144 5.20 1.20 16.05
C LYS A 144 5.71 1.85 14.75
N GLN A 145 5.38 1.30 13.60
CA GLN A 145 5.66 1.96 12.33
C GLN A 145 4.74 3.16 12.13
N GLU A 146 5.21 4.17 11.41
CA GLU A 146 4.44 5.37 11.11
C GLU A 146 4.02 5.41 9.64
N PRO A 147 2.80 5.88 9.33
CA PRO A 147 2.36 6.04 7.96
C PRO A 147 2.91 7.33 7.34
N VAL A 148 4.14 7.30 6.87
CA VAL A 148 4.88 8.47 6.39
C VAL A 148 4.17 9.17 5.22
N GLU A 149 3.77 8.41 4.19
CA GLU A 149 3.09 8.98 3.03
C GLU A 149 1.70 9.49 3.38
N GLY A 150 0.96 8.75 4.20
CA GLY A 150 -0.35 9.16 4.69
C GLY A 150 -0.29 10.47 5.47
N ASN A 151 0.66 10.59 6.37
CA ASN A 151 0.88 11.82 7.14
C ASN A 151 1.24 13.00 6.24
N LYS A 152 2.06 12.77 5.24
CA LYS A 152 2.46 13.81 4.29
C LYS A 152 1.25 14.37 3.54
N LEU A 153 0.38 13.50 3.06
CA LEU A 153 -0.85 13.91 2.38
C LEU A 153 -1.80 14.64 3.33
N LEU A 154 -2.06 14.07 4.51
CA LEU A 154 -2.98 14.66 5.48
C LEU A 154 -2.49 16.02 5.97
N ASN A 155 -1.20 16.16 6.27
CA ASN A 155 -0.61 17.42 6.68
C ASN A 155 -0.73 18.49 5.59
N ALA A 156 -0.51 18.10 4.33
CA ALA A 156 -0.67 19.01 3.19
C ALA A 156 -2.11 19.51 3.07
N GLU A 157 -3.10 18.64 3.26
CA GLU A 157 -4.51 19.02 3.21
C GLU A 157 -4.92 19.88 4.41
N ILE A 158 -4.38 19.62 5.61
CA ILE A 158 -4.61 20.45 6.79
C ILE A 158 -4.13 21.88 6.55
N LEU A 159 -2.95 22.03 5.95
CA LEU A 159 -2.37 23.36 5.67
C LEU A 159 -3.18 24.18 4.67
N LYS A 160 -3.96 23.54 3.81
CA LYS A 160 -4.83 24.23 2.84
C LYS A 160 -6.09 24.82 3.47
N LYS A 161 -6.44 24.40 4.66
CA LYS A 161 -7.64 24.83 5.38
C LYS A 161 -7.32 26.04 6.25
#